data_a5dbd81e0cc6905053badc23ec2b803a
#
_entry.id   a5dbd81e0cc6905053badc23ec2b803a
#
_cell.length_a   1.000
_cell.length_b   1.000
_cell.length_c   1.000
_cell.angle_alpha   90.00
_cell.angle_beta   90.00
_cell.angle_gamma   90.00
#
_symmetry.space_group_name_H-M   'P 1'
#
loop_
_entity.id
_entity.type
_entity.pdbx_description
1 polymer ?
#
loop_
_entity_poly.entity_id
_entity_poly.type
_entity_poly.pdbx_seq_one_letter_code
_entity_poly.pdbx_strand_id
1 'polypeptide(L)'
;MKALFADKGLSVCRGDLLALLNDVKLQVQLRQADSDVQSKKALVALAKAQFDEGCQNARKTILSIDRIQCAADQKQKEFDNLKRIYNNKLKLHVIGGLSDEELQSIKMNMDSAGNSLEQALLELRTARIGFSDSDISAAGYTVPAEKSEYENLLIQINTATLKAQLDAARAELEAAQSQMENIKLYLEETRIKSPIDGIVAERYVDIGEKADAETRLFTLFSTESVYVSVTVNAQRFNEISEGSAATVRLGNASHNGVVEQVSPYADAKTGGRTLRIAVDNKDKTLIPGLFAEVSITVGEKQLRLSVPKEAVLHKQDDYSDASLFLIREGHAFLKNVTVDFVTDSRVFLKDGLKEGDAVAVSRLGHLSDGCEVEVR
;
A
#
# COMPACT_ATOMS: atom_id res chain seq x y z
N MET A 1 -30.04 5.29 0.34
CA MET A 1 -29.66 4.54 1.55
C MET A 1 -30.58 3.36 1.80
N LYS A 2 -30.04 2.18 2.16
CA LYS A 2 -30.81 0.95 2.49
C LYS A 2 -31.01 0.80 3.99
N ALA A 3 -29.97 1.06 4.79
CA ALA A 3 -30.02 1.01 6.24
C ALA A 3 -28.97 1.96 6.85
N LEU A 4 -29.26 2.43 8.06
CA LEU A 4 -28.38 3.24 8.90
C LEU A 4 -28.19 2.50 10.23
N PHE A 5 -26.95 2.38 10.68
CA PHE A 5 -26.56 1.70 11.92
C PHE A 5 -25.94 2.65 12.94
N ALA A 6 -25.54 3.85 12.49
CA ALA A 6 -24.94 4.88 13.32
C ALA A 6 -25.80 6.13 13.35
N ASP A 7 -25.94 6.72 14.53
CA ASP A 7 -26.64 7.98 14.74
C ASP A 7 -25.77 8.95 15.56
N LYS A 8 -26.15 10.21 15.61
CA LYS A 8 -25.45 11.28 16.33
C LYS A 8 -25.23 10.87 17.81
N GLY A 9 -24.00 11.03 18.27
CA GLY A 9 -23.57 10.70 19.64
C GLY A 9 -23.14 9.24 19.85
N LEU A 10 -23.29 8.35 18.84
CA LEU A 10 -22.87 6.96 18.98
C LEU A 10 -21.34 6.85 18.94
N SER A 11 -20.76 6.10 19.87
CA SER A 11 -19.35 5.69 19.83
C SER A 11 -19.17 4.57 18.84
N VAL A 12 -18.16 4.66 17.99
CA VAL A 12 -17.84 3.70 16.93
C VAL A 12 -16.37 3.33 16.97
N CYS A 13 -16.07 2.09 16.65
CA CYS A 13 -14.72 1.60 16.43
C CYS A 13 -14.38 1.58 14.95
N ARG A 14 -13.11 1.62 14.64
CA ARG A 14 -12.62 1.49 13.27
C ARG A 14 -13.11 0.16 12.66
N GLY A 15 -13.77 0.25 11.51
CA GLY A 15 -14.36 -0.89 10.81
C GLY A 15 -15.84 -1.14 11.10
N ASP A 16 -16.42 -0.47 12.11
CA ASP A 16 -17.84 -0.56 12.41
C ASP A 16 -18.71 -0.08 11.25
N LEU A 17 -19.78 -0.79 10.95
CA LEU A 17 -20.70 -0.46 9.87
C LEU A 17 -21.59 0.72 10.28
N LEU A 18 -21.46 1.84 9.58
CA LEU A 18 -22.25 3.04 9.82
C LEU A 18 -23.52 3.08 8.99
N ALA A 19 -23.43 2.68 7.74
CA ALA A 19 -24.54 2.68 6.79
C ALA A 19 -24.38 1.62 5.71
N LEU A 20 -25.51 1.25 5.10
CA LEU A 20 -25.55 0.37 3.95
C LEU A 20 -26.28 1.08 2.81
N LEU A 21 -25.61 1.21 1.66
CA LEU A 21 -26.23 1.70 0.44
C LEU A 21 -27.10 0.60 -0.20
N ASN A 22 -27.93 0.99 -1.17
CA ASN A 22 -28.73 0.01 -1.93
C ASN A 22 -27.83 -0.74 -2.91
N ASP A 23 -27.60 -2.00 -2.62
CA ASP A 23 -26.69 -2.90 -3.32
C ASP A 23 -27.37 -3.87 -4.30
N VAL A 24 -28.70 -3.83 -4.44
CA VAL A 24 -29.48 -4.80 -5.23
C VAL A 24 -29.01 -4.86 -6.68
N LYS A 25 -28.77 -3.71 -7.31
CA LYS A 25 -28.29 -3.66 -8.70
C LYS A 25 -26.91 -4.30 -8.84
N LEU A 26 -26.00 -4.00 -7.91
CA LEU A 26 -24.64 -4.57 -7.92
C LEU A 26 -24.66 -6.08 -7.66
N GLN A 27 -25.56 -6.58 -6.81
CA GLN A 27 -25.71 -8.02 -6.60
C GLN A 27 -26.20 -8.75 -7.85
N VAL A 28 -27.10 -8.13 -8.64
CA VAL A 28 -27.52 -8.69 -9.94
C VAL A 28 -26.36 -8.69 -10.93
N GLN A 29 -25.61 -7.59 -10.99
CA GLN A 29 -24.42 -7.49 -11.84
C GLN A 29 -23.35 -8.52 -11.45
N LEU A 30 -23.15 -8.76 -10.14
CA LEU A 30 -22.20 -9.78 -9.67
C LEU A 30 -22.59 -11.18 -10.14
N ARG A 31 -23.89 -11.53 -10.02
CA ARG A 31 -24.38 -12.84 -10.52
C ARG A 31 -24.20 -12.99 -12.02
N GLN A 32 -24.43 -11.91 -12.79
CA GLN A 32 -24.19 -11.91 -14.22
C GLN A 32 -22.70 -12.10 -14.56
N ALA A 33 -21.80 -11.38 -13.87
CA ALA A 33 -20.36 -11.51 -14.05
C ALA A 33 -19.86 -12.91 -13.62
N ASP A 34 -20.40 -13.50 -12.56
CA ASP A 34 -20.06 -14.87 -12.16
C ASP A 34 -20.48 -15.89 -13.23
N SER A 35 -21.67 -15.74 -13.82
CA SER A 35 -22.12 -16.58 -14.92
C SER A 35 -21.22 -16.44 -16.16
N ASP A 36 -20.74 -15.23 -16.46
CA ASP A 36 -19.79 -14.99 -17.55
C ASP A 36 -18.44 -15.66 -17.27
N VAL A 37 -17.89 -15.52 -16.06
CA VAL A 37 -16.67 -16.23 -15.64
C VAL A 37 -16.80 -17.74 -15.78
N GLN A 38 -17.95 -18.34 -15.43
CA GLN A 38 -18.18 -19.77 -15.59
C GLN A 38 -18.22 -20.17 -17.08
N SER A 39 -18.86 -19.34 -17.93
CA SER A 39 -18.87 -19.55 -19.38
C SER A 39 -17.45 -19.50 -19.97
N LYS A 40 -16.65 -18.49 -19.61
CA LYS A 40 -15.26 -18.37 -20.08
C LYS A 40 -14.37 -19.51 -19.57
N LYS A 41 -14.57 -19.99 -18.33
CA LYS A 41 -13.89 -21.20 -17.83
C LYS A 41 -14.18 -22.43 -18.69
N ALA A 42 -15.43 -22.63 -19.11
CA ALA A 42 -15.80 -23.72 -20.00
C ALA A 42 -15.12 -23.60 -21.37
N LEU A 43 -15.03 -22.38 -21.92
CA LEU A 43 -14.30 -22.14 -23.19
C LEU A 43 -12.80 -22.43 -23.07
N VAL A 44 -12.16 -22.04 -21.97
CA VAL A 44 -10.75 -22.40 -21.71
C VAL A 44 -10.57 -23.91 -21.62
N ALA A 45 -11.49 -24.62 -20.95
CA ALA A 45 -11.43 -26.08 -20.85
C ALA A 45 -11.57 -26.73 -22.23
N LEU A 46 -12.48 -26.23 -23.08
CA LEU A 46 -12.65 -26.70 -24.45
C LEU A 46 -11.40 -26.46 -25.30
N ALA A 47 -10.88 -25.21 -25.29
CA ALA A 47 -9.69 -24.85 -26.06
C ALA A 47 -8.45 -25.65 -25.61
N LYS A 48 -8.34 -25.91 -24.28
CA LYS A 48 -7.29 -26.78 -23.74
C LYS A 48 -7.41 -28.21 -24.25
N ALA A 49 -8.62 -28.79 -24.24
CA ALA A 49 -8.85 -30.15 -24.74
C ALA A 49 -8.49 -30.25 -26.24
N GLN A 50 -8.85 -29.26 -27.04
CA GLN A 50 -8.49 -29.19 -28.46
C GLN A 50 -6.99 -29.06 -28.68
N PHE A 51 -6.30 -28.27 -27.89
CA PHE A 51 -4.85 -28.15 -27.94
C PHE A 51 -4.17 -29.47 -27.55
N ASP A 52 -4.60 -30.11 -26.46
CA ASP A 52 -4.07 -31.39 -26.01
C ASP A 52 -4.28 -32.51 -27.06
N GLU A 53 -5.47 -32.54 -27.69
CA GLU A 53 -5.78 -33.45 -28.81
C GLU A 53 -4.90 -33.13 -30.02
N GLY A 54 -4.73 -31.87 -30.39
CA GLY A 54 -3.82 -31.44 -31.45
C GLY A 54 -2.37 -31.92 -31.22
N CYS A 55 -1.88 -31.78 -30.00
CA CYS A 55 -0.55 -32.32 -29.64
C CYS A 55 -0.44 -33.83 -29.77
N GLN A 56 -1.50 -34.56 -29.37
CA GLN A 56 -1.52 -36.01 -29.51
C GLN A 56 -1.55 -36.45 -31.00
N ASN A 57 -2.35 -35.75 -31.82
CA ASN A 57 -2.44 -36.02 -33.25
C ASN A 57 -1.13 -35.72 -33.96
N ALA A 58 -0.46 -34.62 -33.65
CA ALA A 58 0.88 -34.31 -34.16
C ALA A 58 1.91 -35.40 -33.79
N ARG A 59 1.91 -35.88 -32.54
CA ARG A 59 2.77 -37.01 -32.11
C ARG A 59 2.47 -38.31 -32.88
N LYS A 60 1.19 -38.66 -33.10
CA LYS A 60 0.80 -39.81 -33.87
C LYS A 60 1.30 -39.69 -35.31
N THR A 61 1.21 -38.51 -35.91
CA THR A 61 1.71 -38.25 -37.26
C THR A 61 3.22 -38.45 -37.34
N ILE A 62 4.00 -37.91 -36.39
CA ILE A 62 5.45 -38.08 -36.33
C ILE A 62 5.83 -39.58 -36.26
N LEU A 63 5.16 -40.36 -35.39
CA LEU A 63 5.37 -41.81 -35.30
C LEU A 63 4.99 -42.56 -36.57
N SER A 64 3.95 -42.09 -37.28
CA SER A 64 3.57 -42.64 -38.58
C SER A 64 4.64 -42.38 -39.65
N ILE A 65 5.20 -41.15 -39.67
CA ILE A 65 6.27 -40.77 -40.59
C ILE A 65 7.51 -41.61 -40.30
N ASP A 66 7.92 -41.84 -39.04
CA ASP A 66 9.03 -42.72 -38.68
C ASP A 66 8.82 -44.15 -39.21
N ARG A 67 7.59 -44.69 -39.12
CA ARG A 67 7.26 -46.01 -39.66
C ARG A 67 7.37 -46.06 -41.20
N ILE A 68 6.85 -45.07 -41.88
CA ILE A 68 6.91 -44.95 -43.35
C ILE A 68 8.38 -44.80 -43.79
N GLN A 69 9.17 -44.01 -43.06
CA GLN A 69 10.61 -43.89 -43.33
C GLN A 69 11.34 -45.24 -43.22
N CYS A 70 11.10 -46.02 -42.15
CA CYS A 70 11.67 -47.33 -42.00
C CYS A 70 11.28 -48.29 -43.17
N ALA A 71 10.03 -48.21 -43.63
CA ALA A 71 9.57 -48.99 -44.78
C ALA A 71 10.26 -48.58 -46.07
N ALA A 72 10.43 -47.28 -46.32
CA ALA A 72 11.15 -46.75 -47.49
C ALA A 72 12.64 -47.15 -47.45
N ASP A 73 13.29 -47.09 -46.27
CA ASP A 73 14.67 -47.53 -46.08
C ASP A 73 14.85 -49.01 -46.36
N GLN A 74 13.85 -49.84 -46.00
CA GLN A 74 13.88 -51.25 -46.32
C GLN A 74 13.75 -51.50 -47.84
N LYS A 75 12.86 -50.78 -48.52
CA LYS A 75 12.73 -50.84 -49.99
C LYS A 75 13.98 -50.35 -50.70
N GLN A 76 14.65 -49.36 -50.19
CA GLN A 76 15.91 -48.87 -50.70
C GLN A 76 17.00 -49.97 -50.64
N LYS A 77 17.11 -50.64 -49.49
CA LYS A 77 18.09 -51.79 -49.33
C LYS A 77 17.76 -52.90 -50.25
N GLU A 78 16.50 -53.28 -50.46
CA GLU A 78 16.06 -54.29 -51.39
C GLU A 78 16.44 -53.95 -52.83
N PHE A 79 16.11 -52.72 -53.26
CA PHE A 79 16.50 -52.26 -54.59
C PHE A 79 18.02 -52.21 -54.79
N ASP A 80 18.79 -51.72 -53.82
CA ASP A 80 20.26 -51.65 -53.92
C ASP A 80 20.88 -53.07 -54.02
N ASN A 81 20.31 -54.01 -53.29
CA ASN A 81 20.75 -55.42 -53.39
C ASN A 81 20.47 -56.01 -54.78
N LEU A 82 19.25 -55.85 -55.31
CA LEU A 82 18.90 -56.34 -56.65
C LEU A 82 19.70 -55.61 -57.74
N LYS A 83 19.97 -54.37 -57.64
CA LYS A 83 20.83 -53.55 -58.49
C LYS A 83 22.26 -54.08 -58.50
N ARG A 84 22.80 -54.44 -57.34
CA ARG A 84 24.13 -55.12 -57.24
C ARG A 84 24.15 -56.48 -57.92
N ILE A 85 23.10 -57.27 -57.72
CA ILE A 85 22.96 -58.64 -58.37
C ILE A 85 22.89 -58.47 -59.89
N TYR A 86 22.05 -57.55 -60.38
CA TYR A 86 21.95 -57.30 -61.83
C TYR A 86 23.29 -56.83 -62.39
N ASN A 87 24.00 -55.89 -61.76
CA ASN A 87 25.33 -55.45 -62.27
C ASN A 87 26.37 -56.54 -62.29
N ASN A 88 26.37 -57.51 -61.34
CA ASN A 88 27.28 -58.64 -61.36
C ASN A 88 26.89 -59.65 -62.44
N LYS A 89 25.62 -59.90 -62.64
CA LYS A 89 25.12 -60.84 -63.67
C LYS A 89 25.29 -60.21 -65.07
N LEU A 90 25.20 -58.93 -65.25
CA LEU A 90 25.50 -58.25 -66.52
C LEU A 90 26.96 -58.48 -66.94
N LYS A 91 27.91 -58.41 -65.98
CA LYS A 91 29.33 -58.71 -66.27
C LYS A 91 29.54 -60.16 -66.71
N LEU A 92 28.81 -61.12 -66.11
CA LEU A 92 28.81 -62.51 -66.52
C LEU A 92 28.21 -62.73 -67.89
N HIS A 93 27.14 -62.02 -68.20
CA HIS A 93 26.49 -62.08 -69.51
C HIS A 93 27.44 -61.62 -70.67
N VAL A 94 28.16 -60.48 -70.41
CA VAL A 94 29.13 -59.93 -71.38
C VAL A 94 30.21 -60.94 -71.80
N ILE A 95 30.59 -61.89 -70.88
CA ILE A 95 31.59 -62.98 -71.15
C ILE A 95 30.93 -64.25 -71.57
N GLY A 96 29.61 -64.26 -71.90
CA GLY A 96 28.91 -65.47 -72.35
C GLY A 96 28.47 -66.48 -71.29
N GLY A 97 28.56 -66.07 -69.99
CA GLY A 97 28.25 -66.98 -68.87
C GLY A 97 26.80 -66.90 -68.36
N LEU A 98 25.90 -66.16 -69.03
CA LEU A 98 24.51 -66.00 -68.69
C LEU A 98 23.64 -65.80 -69.94
N SER A 99 22.42 -66.30 -69.97
CA SER A 99 21.48 -66.16 -71.10
C SER A 99 20.77 -64.75 -71.05
N ASP A 100 20.32 -64.30 -72.23
CA ASP A 100 19.53 -63.06 -72.37
C ASP A 100 18.25 -63.11 -71.54
N GLU A 101 17.57 -64.27 -71.51
CA GLU A 101 16.29 -64.42 -70.77
C GLU A 101 16.49 -64.33 -69.24
N GLU A 102 17.59 -64.95 -68.73
CA GLU A 102 17.93 -64.84 -67.30
C GLU A 102 18.30 -63.38 -66.91
N LEU A 103 19.09 -62.74 -67.74
CA LEU A 103 19.43 -61.31 -67.50
C LEU A 103 18.18 -60.42 -67.50
N GLN A 104 17.24 -60.63 -68.46
CA GLN A 104 16.02 -59.91 -68.58
C GLN A 104 15.09 -60.11 -67.35
N SER A 105 15.00 -61.36 -66.86
CA SER A 105 14.25 -61.70 -65.63
C SER A 105 14.80 -60.96 -64.41
N ILE A 106 16.12 -60.89 -64.24
CA ILE A 106 16.78 -60.21 -63.14
C ILE A 106 16.53 -58.66 -63.26
N LYS A 107 16.58 -58.12 -64.51
CA LYS A 107 16.28 -56.75 -64.76
C LYS A 107 14.86 -56.40 -64.41
N MET A 108 13.88 -57.24 -64.81
CA MET A 108 12.46 -57.04 -64.43
C MET A 108 12.26 -57.01 -62.92
N ASN A 109 12.94 -57.87 -62.15
CA ASN A 109 12.85 -57.85 -60.69
C ASN A 109 13.47 -56.58 -60.09
N MET A 110 14.60 -56.13 -60.63
CA MET A 110 15.19 -54.82 -60.20
C MET A 110 14.26 -53.64 -60.51
N ASP A 111 13.72 -53.62 -61.74
CA ASP A 111 12.81 -52.54 -62.17
C ASP A 111 11.53 -52.52 -61.31
N SER A 112 10.97 -53.67 -60.97
CA SER A 112 9.82 -53.84 -60.05
C SER A 112 10.14 -53.31 -58.64
N ALA A 113 11.32 -53.63 -58.12
CA ALA A 113 11.80 -53.14 -56.85
C ALA A 113 12.00 -51.59 -56.88
N GLY A 114 12.51 -51.08 -58.03
CA GLY A 114 12.65 -49.63 -58.25
C GLY A 114 11.29 -48.91 -58.19
N ASN A 115 10.28 -49.45 -58.87
CA ASN A 115 8.93 -48.89 -58.83
C ASN A 115 8.35 -48.93 -57.41
N SER A 116 8.58 -50.05 -56.67
CA SER A 116 8.14 -50.14 -55.27
C SER A 116 8.83 -49.17 -54.36
N LEU A 117 10.12 -48.88 -54.57
CA LEU A 117 10.86 -47.85 -53.85
C LEU A 117 10.32 -46.43 -54.15
N GLU A 118 10.06 -46.12 -55.43
CA GLU A 118 9.53 -44.84 -55.84
C GLU A 118 8.20 -44.56 -55.19
N GLN A 119 7.32 -45.56 -55.13
CA GLN A 119 6.03 -45.49 -54.42
C GLN A 119 6.24 -45.20 -52.93
N ALA A 120 7.14 -45.89 -52.24
CA ALA A 120 7.42 -45.69 -50.83
C ALA A 120 8.03 -44.28 -50.54
N LEU A 121 8.87 -43.79 -51.43
CA LEU A 121 9.42 -42.44 -51.32
C LEU A 121 8.36 -41.33 -51.54
N LEU A 122 7.42 -41.56 -52.46
CA LEU A 122 6.30 -40.66 -52.70
C LEU A 122 5.38 -40.61 -51.47
N GLU A 123 5.07 -41.79 -50.90
CA GLU A 123 4.28 -41.91 -49.66
C GLU A 123 4.96 -41.16 -48.51
N LEU A 124 6.27 -41.35 -48.33
CA LEU A 124 7.06 -40.62 -47.32
C LEU A 124 7.04 -39.12 -47.54
N ARG A 125 7.22 -38.67 -48.76
CA ARG A 125 7.17 -37.24 -49.10
C ARG A 125 5.80 -36.65 -48.78
N THR A 126 4.73 -37.34 -49.08
CA THR A 126 3.37 -36.92 -48.78
C THR A 126 3.13 -36.90 -47.29
N ALA A 127 3.56 -37.89 -46.52
CA ALA A 127 3.42 -37.95 -45.08
C ALA A 127 4.18 -36.81 -44.35
N ARG A 128 5.28 -36.36 -44.93
CA ARG A 128 6.13 -35.28 -44.35
C ARG A 128 5.61 -33.88 -44.60
N ILE A 129 4.53 -33.69 -45.34
CA ILE A 129 3.95 -32.36 -45.56
C ILE A 129 3.53 -31.76 -44.18
N GLY A 130 4.06 -30.59 -43.82
CA GLY A 130 3.87 -29.95 -42.54
C GLY A 130 4.76 -30.48 -41.40
N PHE A 131 5.58 -31.54 -41.66
CA PHE A 131 6.45 -32.17 -40.67
C PHE A 131 7.88 -32.34 -41.21
N SER A 132 8.41 -31.36 -41.90
CA SER A 132 9.73 -31.39 -42.52
C SER A 132 10.63 -30.26 -42.06
N ASP A 133 11.94 -30.36 -42.35
CA ASP A 133 12.93 -29.30 -42.07
C ASP A 133 12.57 -27.98 -42.74
N SER A 134 11.94 -28.06 -43.93
CA SER A 134 11.47 -26.87 -44.63
C SER A 134 10.34 -26.17 -43.88
N ASP A 135 9.46 -26.90 -43.20
CA ASP A 135 8.36 -26.30 -42.41
C ASP A 135 8.90 -25.64 -41.15
N ILE A 136 9.94 -26.24 -40.51
CA ILE A 136 10.67 -25.63 -39.39
C ILE A 136 11.32 -24.31 -39.83
N SER A 137 12.01 -24.33 -40.96
CA SER A 137 12.68 -23.13 -41.49
C SER A 137 11.68 -22.06 -41.91
N ALA A 138 10.56 -22.44 -42.53
CA ALA A 138 9.49 -21.51 -42.91
C ALA A 138 8.81 -20.87 -41.69
N ALA A 139 8.76 -21.56 -40.57
CA ALA A 139 8.28 -21.03 -39.28
C ALA A 139 9.32 -20.13 -38.57
N GLY A 140 10.53 -19.95 -39.16
CA GLY A 140 11.57 -19.06 -38.63
C GLY A 140 12.48 -19.69 -37.58
N TYR A 141 12.45 -21.00 -37.43
CA TYR A 141 13.30 -21.71 -36.47
C TYR A 141 14.51 -22.38 -37.16
N THR A 142 15.57 -22.60 -36.41
CA THR A 142 16.71 -23.44 -36.84
C THR A 142 16.37 -24.90 -36.56
N VAL A 143 16.74 -25.78 -37.48
CA VAL A 143 16.51 -27.24 -37.34
C VAL A 143 17.39 -27.77 -36.21
N PRO A 144 16.81 -28.35 -35.14
CA PRO A 144 17.58 -28.92 -34.04
C PRO A 144 18.31 -30.19 -34.44
N ALA A 145 19.49 -30.44 -33.85
CA ALA A 145 20.25 -31.65 -34.08
C ALA A 145 19.73 -32.81 -33.21
N GLU A 146 19.12 -32.51 -32.07
CA GLU A 146 18.57 -33.54 -31.18
C GLU A 146 17.15 -33.93 -31.59
N LYS A 147 16.88 -35.22 -31.70
CA LYS A 147 15.59 -35.76 -32.17
C LYS A 147 14.43 -35.32 -31.28
N SER A 148 14.62 -35.26 -29.97
CA SER A 148 13.55 -34.85 -29.04
C SER A 148 13.17 -33.39 -29.20
N GLU A 149 14.13 -32.52 -29.43
CA GLU A 149 13.89 -31.08 -29.70
C GLU A 149 13.20 -30.89 -31.05
N TYR A 150 13.64 -31.63 -32.06
CA TYR A 150 13.04 -31.63 -33.38
C TYR A 150 11.54 -32.00 -33.34
N GLU A 151 11.21 -33.11 -32.69
CA GLU A 151 9.83 -33.59 -32.54
C GLU A 151 8.96 -32.55 -31.78
N ASN A 152 9.48 -32.01 -30.69
CA ASN A 152 8.77 -31.00 -29.91
C ASN A 152 8.51 -29.70 -30.69
N LEU A 153 9.48 -29.29 -31.52
CA LEU A 153 9.33 -28.10 -32.36
C LEU A 153 8.28 -28.33 -33.46
N LEU A 154 8.27 -29.51 -34.09
CA LEU A 154 7.21 -29.87 -35.05
C LEU A 154 5.83 -29.88 -34.42
N ILE A 155 5.67 -30.41 -33.18
CA ILE A 155 4.41 -30.37 -32.46
C ILE A 155 4.03 -28.92 -32.20
N GLN A 156 4.95 -28.09 -31.74
CA GLN A 156 4.70 -26.67 -31.45
C GLN A 156 4.22 -25.91 -32.70
N ILE A 157 4.88 -26.13 -33.85
CA ILE A 157 4.50 -25.47 -35.12
C ILE A 157 3.09 -25.89 -35.54
N ASN A 158 2.82 -27.21 -35.54
CA ASN A 158 1.54 -27.75 -35.99
C ASN A 158 0.37 -27.46 -35.02
N THR A 159 0.66 -27.10 -33.78
CA THR A 159 -0.36 -26.74 -32.76
C THR A 159 -0.39 -25.24 -32.44
N ALA A 160 0.40 -24.41 -33.12
CA ALA A 160 0.52 -22.96 -32.83
C ALA A 160 -0.83 -22.24 -32.84
N THR A 161 -1.69 -22.53 -33.82
CA THR A 161 -3.04 -21.95 -33.91
C THR A 161 -3.93 -22.34 -32.73
N LEU A 162 -3.89 -23.63 -32.34
CA LEU A 162 -4.68 -24.11 -31.18
C LEU A 162 -4.15 -23.51 -29.86
N LYS A 163 -2.84 -23.35 -29.76
CA LYS A 163 -2.22 -22.66 -28.63
C LYS A 163 -2.67 -21.20 -28.55
N ALA A 164 -2.66 -20.48 -29.67
CA ALA A 164 -3.13 -19.11 -29.74
C ALA A 164 -4.61 -18.99 -29.34
N GLN A 165 -5.44 -19.93 -29.75
CA GLN A 165 -6.86 -19.98 -29.33
C GLN A 165 -6.99 -20.23 -27.81
N LEU A 166 -6.18 -21.14 -27.24
CA LEU A 166 -6.18 -21.37 -25.80
C LEU A 166 -5.72 -20.12 -25.03
N ASP A 167 -4.68 -19.46 -25.51
CA ASP A 167 -4.14 -18.24 -24.86
C ASP A 167 -5.15 -17.07 -24.98
N ALA A 168 -5.85 -16.95 -26.10
CA ALA A 168 -6.96 -15.99 -26.26
C ALA A 168 -8.11 -16.29 -25.29
N ALA A 169 -8.53 -17.54 -25.18
CA ALA A 169 -9.61 -17.91 -24.24
C ALA A 169 -9.19 -17.65 -22.78
N ARG A 170 -7.92 -17.81 -22.42
CA ARG A 170 -7.40 -17.46 -21.09
C ARG A 170 -7.45 -15.97 -20.83
N ALA A 171 -7.06 -15.15 -21.82
CA ALA A 171 -7.12 -13.70 -21.70
C ALA A 171 -8.57 -13.21 -21.51
N GLU A 172 -9.53 -13.81 -22.22
CA GLU A 172 -10.96 -13.50 -22.02
C GLU A 172 -11.45 -13.90 -20.62
N LEU A 173 -11.00 -15.02 -20.08
CA LEU A 173 -11.32 -15.44 -18.72
C LEU A 173 -10.77 -14.45 -17.70
N GLU A 174 -9.52 -14.03 -17.84
CA GLU A 174 -8.88 -13.05 -16.98
C GLU A 174 -9.62 -11.70 -16.99
N ALA A 175 -10.02 -11.24 -18.18
CA ALA A 175 -10.82 -10.03 -18.31
C ALA A 175 -12.17 -10.14 -17.58
N ALA A 176 -12.87 -11.28 -17.73
CA ALA A 176 -14.13 -11.52 -17.03
C ALA A 176 -13.95 -11.60 -15.51
N GLN A 177 -12.87 -12.21 -15.03
CA GLN A 177 -12.53 -12.25 -13.60
C GLN A 177 -12.24 -10.86 -13.04
N SER A 178 -11.47 -10.04 -13.75
CA SER A 178 -11.19 -8.65 -13.36
C SER A 178 -12.48 -7.82 -13.28
N GLN A 179 -13.40 -7.99 -14.23
CA GLN A 179 -14.69 -7.34 -14.19
C GLN A 179 -15.53 -7.77 -12.98
N MET A 180 -15.56 -9.05 -12.65
CA MET A 180 -16.24 -9.57 -11.46
C MET A 180 -15.62 -9.00 -10.16
N GLU A 181 -14.30 -8.88 -10.10
CA GLU A 181 -13.60 -8.31 -8.93
C GLU A 181 -13.93 -6.83 -8.74
N ASN A 182 -13.97 -6.05 -9.81
CA ASN A 182 -14.42 -4.66 -9.75
C ASN A 182 -15.83 -4.53 -9.16
N ILE A 183 -16.76 -5.40 -9.57
CA ILE A 183 -18.13 -5.38 -9.01
C ILE A 183 -18.13 -5.74 -7.53
N LYS A 184 -17.27 -6.66 -7.09
CA LYS A 184 -17.11 -7.00 -5.67
C LYS A 184 -16.59 -5.82 -4.87
N LEU A 185 -15.59 -5.08 -5.38
CA LEU A 185 -15.10 -3.86 -4.75
C LEU A 185 -16.21 -2.82 -4.59
N TYR A 186 -16.99 -2.56 -5.64
CA TYR A 186 -18.15 -1.65 -5.53
C TYR A 186 -19.18 -2.13 -4.51
N LEU A 187 -19.39 -3.44 -4.38
CA LEU A 187 -20.27 -4.01 -3.35
C LEU A 187 -19.70 -3.78 -1.93
N GLU A 188 -18.41 -3.88 -1.75
CA GLU A 188 -17.79 -3.55 -0.47
C GLU A 188 -17.90 -2.06 -0.14
N GLU A 189 -17.76 -1.19 -1.12
CA GLU A 189 -17.93 0.27 -0.97
C GLU A 189 -19.39 0.66 -0.62
N THR A 190 -20.38 -0.18 -0.91
CA THR A 190 -21.75 0.07 -0.41
C THR A 190 -21.87 -0.05 1.11
N ARG A 191 -20.91 -0.67 1.77
CA ARG A 191 -20.83 -0.82 3.22
C ARG A 191 -19.99 0.30 3.80
N ILE A 192 -20.63 1.38 4.18
CA ILE A 192 -19.93 2.54 4.77
C ILE A 192 -19.48 2.18 6.18
N LYS A 193 -18.16 2.09 6.37
CA LYS A 193 -17.53 1.73 7.64
C LYS A 193 -16.80 2.94 8.24
N SER A 194 -16.64 2.94 9.57
CA SER A 194 -15.83 3.95 10.25
C SER A 194 -14.34 3.77 9.92
N PRO A 195 -13.63 4.81 9.46
CA PRO A 195 -12.19 4.77 9.25
C PRO A 195 -11.38 4.94 10.55
N ILE A 196 -12.02 5.39 11.64
CA ILE A 196 -11.39 5.77 12.90
C ILE A 196 -12.20 5.23 14.10
N ASP A 197 -11.54 5.16 15.25
CA ASP A 197 -12.19 5.05 16.54
C ASP A 197 -12.65 6.44 16.98
N GLY A 198 -13.93 6.57 17.38
CA GLY A 198 -14.44 7.89 17.70
C GLY A 198 -15.92 7.95 17.98
N ILE A 199 -16.48 9.12 17.80
CA ILE A 199 -17.92 9.43 18.01
C ILE A 199 -18.48 10.02 16.74
N VAL A 200 -19.69 9.62 16.38
CA VAL A 200 -20.47 10.24 15.30
C VAL A 200 -20.94 11.63 15.76
N ALA A 201 -20.35 12.65 15.21
CA ALA A 201 -20.72 14.03 15.54
C ALA A 201 -22.02 14.45 14.85
N GLU A 202 -22.11 14.16 13.55
CA GLU A 202 -23.28 14.51 12.74
C GLU A 202 -23.56 13.45 11.69
N ARG A 203 -24.83 13.30 11.38
CA ARG A 203 -25.38 12.47 10.31
C ARG A 203 -26.15 13.38 9.35
N TYR A 204 -25.86 13.31 8.07
CA TYR A 204 -26.41 14.18 7.04
C TYR A 204 -27.41 13.50 6.11
N VAL A 205 -27.64 12.21 6.26
CA VAL A 205 -28.45 11.40 5.36
C VAL A 205 -29.44 10.56 6.09
N ASP A 206 -30.59 10.31 5.45
CA ASP A 206 -31.67 9.47 5.95
C ASP A 206 -31.90 8.22 5.11
N ILE A 207 -32.62 7.23 5.70
CA ILE A 207 -33.00 6.00 5.00
C ILE A 207 -33.90 6.37 3.82
N GLY A 208 -33.62 5.78 2.64
CA GLY A 208 -34.32 6.08 1.40
C GLY A 208 -33.72 7.25 0.59
N GLU A 209 -32.86 8.04 1.18
CA GLU A 209 -32.20 9.16 0.50
C GLU A 209 -31.15 8.67 -0.49
N LYS A 210 -30.98 9.44 -1.57
CA LYS A 210 -29.95 9.18 -2.58
C LYS A 210 -28.61 9.76 -2.08
N ALA A 211 -27.57 8.96 -2.14
CA ALA A 211 -26.21 9.40 -1.91
C ALA A 211 -25.37 9.15 -3.17
N ASP A 212 -24.51 10.09 -3.49
CA ASP A 212 -23.49 9.99 -4.54
C ASP A 212 -22.11 10.23 -3.95
N ALA A 213 -21.06 10.22 -4.79
CA ALA A 213 -19.66 10.32 -4.33
C ALA A 213 -19.33 11.64 -3.62
N GLU A 214 -20.11 12.70 -3.85
CA GLU A 214 -19.90 14.00 -3.23
C GLU A 214 -20.76 14.21 -1.97
N THR A 215 -21.70 13.31 -1.70
CA THR A 215 -22.63 13.40 -0.58
C THR A 215 -21.91 13.14 0.74
N ARG A 216 -21.92 14.15 1.63
CA ARG A 216 -21.40 13.99 2.99
C ARG A 216 -22.38 13.14 3.79
N LEU A 217 -21.94 12.00 4.31
CA LEU A 217 -22.78 11.04 5.04
C LEU A 217 -22.71 11.26 6.55
N PHE A 218 -21.50 11.27 7.10
CA PHE A 218 -21.23 11.40 8.53
C PHE A 218 -20.04 12.33 8.79
N THR A 219 -20.06 13.01 9.93
CA THR A 219 -18.87 13.60 10.53
C THR A 219 -18.48 12.78 11.75
N LEU A 220 -17.24 12.33 11.79
CA LEU A 220 -16.69 11.55 12.90
C LEU A 220 -15.59 12.36 13.59
N PHE A 221 -15.55 12.31 14.92
CA PHE A 221 -14.44 12.84 15.71
C PHE A 221 -13.65 11.69 16.32
N SER A 222 -12.33 11.72 16.15
CA SER A 222 -11.45 10.81 16.89
C SER A 222 -11.47 11.13 18.38
N THR A 223 -11.50 10.11 19.21
CA THR A 223 -11.46 10.24 20.67
C THR A 223 -10.13 9.81 21.28
N GLU A 224 -9.19 9.25 20.50
CA GLU A 224 -7.89 8.81 21.02
C GLU A 224 -6.96 9.95 21.38
N SER A 225 -6.87 10.95 20.51
CA SER A 225 -6.08 12.15 20.75
C SER A 225 -6.91 13.39 20.44
N VAL A 226 -6.91 14.32 21.36
CA VAL A 226 -7.56 15.61 21.20
C VAL A 226 -6.50 16.69 21.12
N TYR A 227 -6.72 17.63 20.21
CA TYR A 227 -5.81 18.76 20.05
C TYR A 227 -6.46 20.04 20.57
N VAL A 228 -5.71 20.78 21.39
CA VAL A 228 -6.12 22.10 21.81
C VAL A 228 -5.36 23.13 20.99
N SER A 229 -6.12 24.01 20.32
CA SER A 229 -5.56 25.10 19.55
C SER A 229 -5.57 26.38 20.39
N VAL A 230 -4.41 26.95 20.61
CA VAL A 230 -4.23 28.17 21.42
C VAL A 230 -3.49 29.22 20.63
N THR A 231 -3.98 30.47 20.65
CA THR A 231 -3.27 31.60 20.05
C THR A 231 -2.51 32.36 21.14
N VAL A 232 -1.19 32.46 20.99
CA VAL A 232 -0.33 33.18 21.93
C VAL A 232 0.23 34.43 21.29
N ASN A 233 0.28 35.54 22.08
CA ASN A 233 0.82 36.79 21.63
C ASN A 233 2.32 36.71 21.31
N ALA A 234 2.78 37.40 20.27
CA ALA A 234 4.12 37.37 19.74
C ALA A 234 5.23 37.69 20.77
N GLN A 235 4.95 38.47 21.82
CA GLN A 235 5.94 38.82 22.83
C GLN A 235 6.40 37.67 23.71
N ARG A 236 5.55 36.66 23.96
CA ARG A 236 5.84 35.49 24.78
C ARG A 236 6.18 34.25 23.98
N PHE A 237 6.12 34.37 22.68
CA PHE A 237 6.25 33.24 21.75
C PHE A 237 7.68 32.63 21.76
N ASN A 238 8.71 33.47 21.89
CA ASN A 238 10.13 33.00 21.79
C ASN A 238 10.54 32.04 22.93
N GLU A 239 9.70 31.94 23.96
CA GLU A 239 9.94 31.07 25.12
C GLU A 239 9.29 29.70 24.96
N ILE A 240 8.41 29.51 23.93
CA ILE A 240 7.65 28.30 23.72
C ILE A 240 8.26 27.54 22.52
N SER A 241 8.63 26.29 22.74
CA SER A 241 9.13 25.38 21.71
C SER A 241 8.27 24.12 21.61
N GLU A 242 8.37 23.43 20.49
CA GLU A 242 7.82 22.10 20.36
C GLU A 242 8.42 21.17 21.43
N GLY A 243 7.57 20.36 22.06
CA GLY A 243 7.94 19.56 23.22
C GLY A 243 7.71 20.22 24.57
N SER A 244 7.35 21.53 24.62
CA SER A 244 7.03 22.19 25.88
C SER A 244 5.84 21.53 26.57
N ALA A 245 5.94 21.32 27.90
CA ALA A 245 4.85 20.74 28.69
C ALA A 245 3.72 21.75 28.85
N ALA A 246 2.51 21.28 28.67
CA ALA A 246 1.29 22.07 28.84
C ALA A 246 0.30 21.35 29.78
N THR A 247 -0.44 22.10 30.54
CA THR A 247 -1.57 21.64 31.34
C THR A 247 -2.84 22.22 30.77
N VAL A 248 -3.76 21.38 30.35
CA VAL A 248 -5.06 21.74 29.81
C VAL A 248 -6.12 21.52 30.86
N ARG A 249 -6.82 22.57 31.24
CA ARG A 249 -7.90 22.51 32.21
C ARG A 249 -9.25 22.65 31.53
N LEU A 250 -10.13 21.69 31.79
CA LEU A 250 -11.52 21.73 31.36
C LEU A 250 -12.44 21.64 32.57
N GLY A 251 -13.03 22.76 32.97
CA GLY A 251 -13.75 22.87 34.25
C GLY A 251 -12.85 22.50 35.43
N ASN A 252 -13.18 21.45 36.17
CA ASN A 252 -12.40 20.98 37.33
C ASN A 252 -11.35 19.93 37.00
N ALA A 253 -11.35 19.42 35.76
CA ALA A 253 -10.38 18.38 35.34
C ALA A 253 -9.14 19.01 34.69
N SER A 254 -7.96 18.47 35.02
CA SER A 254 -6.69 18.88 34.44
C SER A 254 -6.06 17.71 33.69
N HIS A 255 -5.65 17.95 32.46
CA HIS A 255 -5.00 16.97 31.59
C HIS A 255 -3.61 17.45 31.21
N ASN A 256 -2.66 16.55 31.17
CA ASN A 256 -1.32 16.86 30.69
C ASN A 256 -1.30 16.84 29.15
N GLY A 257 -0.67 17.83 28.57
CA GLY A 257 -0.47 17.93 27.13
C GLY A 257 0.97 18.32 26.79
N VAL A 258 1.30 18.21 25.53
CA VAL A 258 2.60 18.60 24.98
C VAL A 258 2.37 19.47 23.75
N VAL A 259 3.12 20.55 23.63
CA VAL A 259 3.11 21.37 22.41
C VAL A 259 3.67 20.54 21.25
N GLU A 260 2.81 20.10 20.36
CA GLU A 260 3.17 19.26 19.21
C GLU A 260 3.65 20.12 18.04
N GLN A 261 2.99 21.25 17.83
CA GLN A 261 3.28 22.11 16.69
C GLN A 261 3.14 23.58 17.06
N VAL A 262 4.07 24.33 16.53
CA VAL A 262 4.09 25.79 16.64
C VAL A 262 3.97 26.38 15.26
N SER A 263 2.88 27.17 15.00
CA SER A 263 2.68 27.78 13.69
C SER A 263 3.89 28.63 13.28
N PRO A 264 4.46 28.44 12.09
CA PRO A 264 5.58 29.24 11.61
C PRO A 264 5.21 30.67 11.23
N TYR A 265 3.94 30.98 11.13
CA TYR A 265 3.42 32.32 10.77
C TYR A 265 2.48 32.87 11.86
N ALA A 266 2.43 34.18 11.97
CA ALA A 266 1.49 34.87 12.82
C ALA A 266 0.20 35.20 12.05
N ASP A 267 -0.94 35.16 12.73
CA ASP A 267 -2.21 35.59 12.18
C ASP A 267 -2.18 37.10 11.99
N ALA A 268 -2.47 37.57 10.77
CA ALA A 268 -2.38 39.00 10.42
C ALA A 268 -3.40 39.89 11.17
N LYS A 269 -4.49 39.32 11.69
CA LYS A 269 -5.54 40.09 12.42
C LYS A 269 -5.23 40.17 13.90
N THR A 270 -4.71 39.13 14.51
CA THR A 270 -4.47 39.06 15.96
C THR A 270 -3.03 39.31 16.34
N GLY A 271 -2.07 39.24 15.39
CA GLY A 271 -0.63 39.28 15.64
C GLY A 271 -0.12 38.10 16.44
N GLY A 272 -0.98 37.13 16.74
CA GLY A 272 -0.64 35.93 17.52
C GLY A 272 -0.21 34.74 16.65
N ARG A 273 0.48 33.80 17.26
CA ARG A 273 0.83 32.51 16.63
C ARG A 273 0.02 31.40 17.27
N THR A 274 -0.45 30.48 16.44
CA THR A 274 -1.25 29.36 16.90
C THR A 274 -0.34 28.19 17.30
N LEU A 275 -0.59 27.65 18.48
CA LEU A 275 0.03 26.47 19.02
C LEU A 275 -0.98 25.33 18.95
N ARG A 276 -0.52 24.15 18.61
CA ARG A 276 -1.29 22.91 18.68
C ARG A 276 -0.72 22.04 19.79
N ILE A 277 -1.54 21.75 20.78
CA ILE A 277 -1.18 20.98 21.97
C ILE A 277 -1.87 19.63 21.86
N ALA A 278 -1.12 18.57 21.81
CA ALA A 278 -1.63 17.21 21.88
C ALA A 278 -1.94 16.85 23.32
N VAL A 279 -3.14 16.34 23.56
CA VAL A 279 -3.60 15.88 24.87
C VAL A 279 -4.06 14.42 24.74
N ASP A 280 -3.52 13.53 25.57
CA ASP A 280 -3.96 12.13 25.63
C ASP A 280 -5.37 12.05 26.25
N ASN A 281 -6.29 11.44 25.52
CA ASN A 281 -7.69 11.33 25.91
C ASN A 281 -8.10 9.86 26.14
N LYS A 282 -7.27 9.09 26.83
CA LYS A 282 -7.54 7.67 27.14
C LYS A 282 -8.88 7.46 27.82
N ASP A 283 -9.26 8.41 28.69
CA ASP A 283 -10.50 8.34 29.45
C ASP A 283 -11.73 8.81 28.66
N LYS A 284 -11.53 9.25 27.39
CA LYS A 284 -12.59 9.76 26.50
C LYS A 284 -13.45 10.88 27.12
N THR A 285 -12.88 11.63 28.06
CA THR A 285 -13.58 12.72 28.76
C THR A 285 -13.52 14.03 28.01
N LEU A 286 -12.50 14.21 27.15
CA LEU A 286 -12.34 15.41 26.33
C LEU A 286 -13.18 15.30 25.06
N ILE A 287 -14.13 16.21 24.93
CA ILE A 287 -15.01 16.31 23.76
C ILE A 287 -14.53 17.47 22.88
N PRO A 288 -14.30 17.26 21.57
CA PRO A 288 -13.97 18.35 20.66
C PRO A 288 -15.03 19.43 20.60
N GLY A 289 -14.61 20.70 20.45
CA GLY A 289 -15.50 21.85 20.36
C GLY A 289 -15.74 22.59 21.69
N LEU A 290 -15.14 22.15 22.79
CA LEU A 290 -15.17 22.83 24.08
C LEU A 290 -14.01 23.82 24.23
N PHE A 291 -14.21 24.87 25.02
CA PHE A 291 -13.16 25.80 25.40
C PHE A 291 -12.39 25.25 26.60
N ALA A 292 -11.07 25.32 26.52
CA ALA A 292 -10.19 24.88 27.58
C ALA A 292 -9.21 26.00 27.97
N GLU A 293 -8.85 26.07 29.25
CA GLU A 293 -7.78 26.90 29.74
C GLU A 293 -6.45 26.15 29.63
N VAL A 294 -5.44 26.82 29.07
CA VAL A 294 -4.13 26.18 28.83
C VAL A 294 -3.05 26.93 29.58
N SER A 295 -2.28 26.22 30.38
CA SER A 295 -1.06 26.71 31.03
C SER A 295 0.14 26.03 30.41
N ILE A 296 1.03 26.77 29.77
CA ILE A 296 2.25 26.24 29.14
C ILE A 296 3.43 26.59 30.05
N THR A 297 4.22 25.59 30.41
CA THR A 297 5.44 25.79 31.19
C THR A 297 6.55 26.20 30.24
N VAL A 298 7.13 27.38 30.46
CA VAL A 298 8.20 27.93 29.65
C VAL A 298 9.46 28.15 30.50
N GLY A 299 10.62 27.85 29.92
CA GLY A 299 11.92 28.02 30.58
C GLY A 299 12.24 26.93 31.62
N GLU A 300 13.43 27.01 32.19
CA GLU A 300 13.87 26.16 33.28
C GLU A 300 13.36 26.69 34.64
N LYS A 301 13.08 25.78 35.59
CA LYS A 301 12.75 26.16 36.97
C LYS A 301 13.94 26.85 37.60
N GLN A 302 13.81 28.15 37.84
CA GLN A 302 14.84 28.90 38.54
C GLN A 302 14.38 29.14 39.98
N LEU A 303 15.26 28.88 40.93
CA LEU A 303 15.04 29.26 42.31
C LEU A 303 15.28 30.78 42.41
N ARG A 304 14.31 31.55 42.82
CA ARG A 304 14.42 32.99 43.00
C ARG A 304 13.94 33.38 44.40
N LEU A 305 14.62 34.33 44.96
CA LEU A 305 14.19 34.92 46.24
C LEU A 305 12.94 35.74 46.04
N SER A 306 11.98 35.54 46.90
CA SER A 306 10.72 36.30 46.85
C SER A 306 10.35 36.79 48.27
N VAL A 307 9.81 37.95 48.31
CA VAL A 307 9.28 38.59 49.55
C VAL A 307 7.78 38.88 49.39
N PRO A 308 7.01 38.92 50.48
CA PRO A 308 5.64 39.40 50.40
C PRO A 308 5.58 40.81 49.82
N LYS A 309 4.53 41.10 49.02
CA LYS A 309 4.39 42.43 48.37
C LYS A 309 4.36 43.57 49.38
N GLU A 310 3.78 43.33 50.55
CA GLU A 310 3.68 44.31 51.64
C GLU A 310 5.04 44.66 52.25
N ALA A 311 6.10 43.86 52.01
CA ALA A 311 7.45 44.12 52.54
C ALA A 311 8.25 45.14 51.71
N VAL A 312 7.77 45.46 50.49
CA VAL A 312 8.51 46.28 49.52
C VAL A 312 7.96 47.70 49.49
N LEU A 313 8.81 48.66 49.74
CA LEU A 313 8.53 50.09 49.54
C LEU A 313 8.93 50.47 48.14
N HIS A 314 8.01 51.14 47.41
CA HIS A 314 8.23 51.64 46.06
C HIS A 314 7.54 52.99 45.90
N LYS A 315 8.10 53.87 45.06
CA LYS A 315 7.52 55.14 44.71
C LYS A 315 6.88 55.19 43.34
N GLN A 316 7.29 54.23 42.49
CA GLN A 316 6.81 54.10 41.16
C GLN A 316 6.14 52.72 40.96
N ASP A 317 5.09 52.66 40.15
CA ASP A 317 4.36 51.44 39.90
C ASP A 317 5.16 50.34 39.16
N ASP A 318 6.28 50.71 38.54
CA ASP A 318 7.21 49.77 37.88
C ASP A 318 8.24 49.14 38.82
N TYR A 319 8.23 49.53 40.13
CA TYR A 319 9.16 49.04 41.16
C TYR A 319 10.64 49.36 40.87
N SER A 320 10.94 50.35 40.04
CA SER A 320 12.32 50.69 39.66
C SER A 320 13.16 51.23 40.85
N ASP A 321 12.47 51.79 41.85
CA ASP A 321 13.05 52.33 43.10
C ASP A 321 12.70 51.49 44.34
N ALA A 322 12.54 50.16 44.17
CA ALA A 322 12.13 49.27 45.23
C ALA A 322 13.17 49.18 46.35
N SER A 323 12.72 49.29 47.58
CA SER A 323 13.53 49.12 48.79
C SER A 323 12.74 48.34 49.83
N LEU A 324 13.44 47.76 50.81
CA LEU A 324 12.84 47.05 51.93
C LEU A 324 13.67 47.22 53.20
N PHE A 325 13.08 46.89 54.33
CA PHE A 325 13.81 46.88 55.61
C PHE A 325 14.24 45.46 55.90
N LEU A 326 15.60 45.27 55.94
CA LEU A 326 16.26 44.07 56.36
C LEU A 326 16.46 44.10 57.88
N ILE A 327 16.04 43.07 58.59
CA ILE A 327 16.18 42.96 60.05
C ILE A 327 17.42 42.17 60.38
N ARG A 328 18.35 42.79 61.07
CA ARG A 328 19.55 42.15 61.60
C ARG A 328 19.81 42.62 63.05
N GLU A 329 20.11 41.64 63.93
CA GLU A 329 20.45 41.90 65.35
C GLU A 329 19.48 42.88 66.07
N GLY A 330 18.17 42.77 65.74
CA GLY A 330 17.17 43.63 66.35
C GLY A 330 17.07 45.05 65.77
N HIS A 331 17.73 45.36 64.66
CA HIS A 331 17.68 46.66 63.98
C HIS A 331 17.20 46.53 62.56
N ALA A 332 16.48 47.50 62.05
CA ALA A 332 15.97 47.58 60.69
C ALA A 332 16.88 48.42 59.80
N PHE A 333 17.41 47.84 58.71
CA PHE A 333 18.27 48.52 57.74
C PHE A 333 17.57 48.66 56.42
N LEU A 334 17.46 49.89 55.91
CA LEU A 334 16.87 50.17 54.59
C LEU A 334 17.84 49.66 53.50
N LYS A 335 17.35 48.75 52.65
CA LYS A 335 18.13 48.17 51.58
C LYS A 335 17.42 48.28 50.25
N ASN A 336 18.07 48.81 49.22
CA ASN A 336 17.57 48.79 47.86
C ASN A 336 17.64 47.38 47.27
N VAL A 337 16.62 46.99 46.55
CA VAL A 337 16.52 45.69 45.94
C VAL A 337 16.16 45.84 44.46
N THR A 338 16.65 44.94 43.65
CA THR A 338 16.29 44.88 42.22
C THR A 338 15.18 43.89 42.03
N VAL A 339 14.05 44.38 41.60
CA VAL A 339 12.88 43.54 41.31
C VAL A 339 13.01 42.92 39.92
N ASP A 340 12.67 41.64 39.81
CA ASP A 340 12.62 40.92 38.55
C ASP A 340 11.18 40.91 37.99
N PHE A 341 10.22 40.47 38.79
CA PHE A 341 8.80 40.57 38.47
C PHE A 341 7.94 40.52 39.73
N VAL A 342 6.69 40.93 39.60
CA VAL A 342 5.73 41.01 40.69
C VAL A 342 4.51 40.13 40.36
N THR A 343 4.02 39.40 41.35
CA THR A 343 2.75 38.68 41.33
C THR A 343 1.74 39.36 42.25
N ASP A 344 0.51 38.84 42.30
CA ASP A 344 -0.54 39.43 43.13
C ASP A 344 -0.16 39.53 44.62
N SER A 345 0.62 38.55 45.14
CA SER A 345 0.98 38.43 46.55
C SER A 345 2.48 38.54 46.86
N ARG A 346 3.37 38.40 45.87
CA ARG A 346 4.82 38.35 46.08
C ARG A 346 5.59 39.16 45.06
N VAL A 347 6.73 39.72 45.51
CA VAL A 347 7.73 40.37 44.67
C VAL A 347 8.93 39.43 44.56
N PHE A 348 9.36 39.10 43.36
CA PHE A 348 10.51 38.31 43.08
C PHE A 348 11.72 39.19 42.79
N LEU A 349 12.84 38.93 43.49
CA LEU A 349 14.01 39.74 43.45
C LEU A 349 15.08 39.14 42.57
N LYS A 350 15.72 39.99 41.78
CA LYS A 350 16.91 39.63 41.01
C LYS A 350 18.19 39.68 41.87
N ASP A 351 18.25 40.69 42.72
CA ASP A 351 19.38 40.92 43.64
C ASP A 351 18.94 41.77 44.83
N GLY A 352 19.78 41.76 45.90
CA GLY A 352 19.57 42.61 47.07
C GLY A 352 19.38 41.85 48.37
N LEU A 353 19.00 40.59 48.40
CA LEU A 353 18.81 39.73 49.56
C LEU A 353 19.55 38.43 49.44
N LYS A 354 19.72 37.75 50.57
CA LYS A 354 20.21 36.36 50.65
C LYS A 354 19.13 35.48 51.25
N GLU A 355 19.20 34.19 50.93
CA GLU A 355 18.32 33.21 51.54
C GLU A 355 18.50 33.22 53.09
N GLY A 356 17.37 33.31 53.80
CA GLY A 356 17.38 33.40 55.25
C GLY A 356 17.40 34.82 55.82
N ASP A 357 17.55 35.85 54.99
CA ASP A 357 17.42 37.23 55.44
C ASP A 357 15.97 37.51 55.93
N ALA A 358 15.81 38.08 57.14
CA ALA A 358 14.53 38.49 57.69
C ALA A 358 14.13 39.90 57.23
N VAL A 359 12.90 40.05 56.72
CA VAL A 359 12.40 41.35 56.22
C VAL A 359 11.17 41.80 56.97
N ALA A 360 11.01 43.10 57.18
CA ALA A 360 9.83 43.65 57.79
C ALA A 360 8.62 43.63 56.84
N VAL A 361 7.48 43.14 57.29
CA VAL A 361 6.26 43.02 56.47
C VAL A 361 5.11 43.94 56.96
N SER A 362 5.29 44.59 58.10
CA SER A 362 4.23 45.47 58.68
C SER A 362 4.81 46.74 59.27
N ARG A 363 4.01 47.80 59.43
CA ARG A 363 4.35 49.12 59.99
C ARG A 363 5.57 49.78 59.33
N LEU A 364 5.80 49.54 58.05
CA LEU A 364 6.98 50.03 57.31
C LEU A 364 7.12 51.57 57.38
N GLY A 365 6.02 52.28 57.42
CA GLY A 365 6.01 53.78 57.50
C GLY A 365 6.53 54.34 58.83
N HIS A 366 6.72 53.49 59.84
CA HIS A 366 7.26 53.92 61.17
C HIS A 366 8.72 53.54 61.37
N LEU A 367 9.33 52.77 60.37
CA LEU A 367 10.71 52.34 60.41
C LEU A 367 11.61 53.38 59.77
N SER A 368 12.73 53.64 60.36
CA SER A 368 13.82 54.42 59.81
C SER A 368 15.11 53.56 59.79
N ASP A 369 16.05 53.92 58.93
CA ASP A 369 17.31 53.18 58.82
C ASP A 369 18.05 53.16 60.14
N GLY A 370 18.44 51.97 60.63
CA GLY A 370 19.14 51.75 61.89
C GLY A 370 18.24 51.76 63.15
N CYS A 371 16.90 51.84 63.04
CA CYS A 371 16.02 51.79 64.21
C CYS A 371 15.95 50.42 64.87
N GLU A 372 15.84 50.37 66.18
CA GLU A 372 15.63 49.15 66.95
C GLU A 372 14.22 48.65 66.77
N VAL A 373 14.07 47.32 66.53
CA VAL A 373 12.78 46.67 66.27
C VAL A 373 12.65 45.40 67.10
N GLU A 374 11.46 45.20 67.63
CA GLU A 374 11.07 43.99 68.31
C GLU A 374 10.33 43.09 67.33
N VAL A 375 10.88 41.90 67.01
CA VAL A 375 10.29 40.92 66.10
C VAL A 375 9.22 40.16 66.89
N ARG A 376 7.97 40.23 66.42
CA ARG A 376 6.83 39.50 66.98
C ARG A 376 6.40 38.38 66.03
#